data_b8ae0e51eec4835b7520fb54eec7c1c7
#
_entry.id   b8ae0e51eec4835b7520fb54eec7c1c7
#
_cell.length_a   1.000
_cell.length_b   1.000
_cell.length_c   1.000
_cell.angle_alpha   90.00
_cell.angle_beta   90.00
_cell.angle_gamma   90.00
#
_symmetry.space_group_name_H-M   'P 1'
#
loop_
_entity.id
_entity.type
_entity.pdbx_description
1 polymer ?
#
loop_
_entity_poly.entity_id
_entity_poly.type
_entity_poly.pdbx_seq_one_letter_code
_entity_poly.pdbx_strand_id
1 'polypeptide(L)'
;PQEHLEIAKKITDIQADIPNPIIVQRPVEGEKKAEGSSRDTDDRLRKIRSALQTEIAQGLAEVEKDGDKIIIRLGQQDSFSSGSADLRASFEGTLGSVGAAINDVGGIIRVEGHTDNVPIGFSERFKSNWDLSSARSASVANYIIDNTGLEPGRLSIAGFADSKPIETNDTAAGRARNRRIEVIVDG
;
A
#
# COMPACT_ATOMS: atom_id res chain seq x y z
N PRO A 1 0.06 13.41 -61.38
CA PRO A 1 1.12 14.11 -60.66
C PRO A 1 0.70 15.52 -60.18
N GLN A 2 -0.32 16.15 -60.76
CA GLN A 2 -0.70 17.51 -60.38
C GLN A 2 -1.63 17.57 -59.16
N GLU A 3 -2.45 16.55 -58.93
CA GLU A 3 -3.37 16.50 -57.78
C GLU A 3 -2.65 16.41 -56.41
N HIS A 4 -1.48 15.75 -56.36
CA HIS A 4 -0.71 15.67 -55.12
C HIS A 4 -0.06 17.00 -54.73
N LEU A 5 0.23 17.88 -55.67
CA LEU A 5 0.78 19.21 -55.42
C LEU A 5 -0.29 20.18 -54.86
N GLU A 6 -1.53 20.07 -55.29
CA GLU A 6 -2.61 20.89 -54.76
C GLU A 6 -3.01 20.52 -53.35
N ILE A 7 -3.00 19.22 -53.02
CA ILE A 7 -3.24 18.77 -51.63
C ILE A 7 -2.18 19.24 -50.67
N ALA A 8 -0.90 19.16 -51.10
CA ALA A 8 0.22 19.63 -50.29
C ALA A 8 0.16 21.16 -50.04
N LYS A 9 -0.25 21.96 -51.06
CA LYS A 9 -0.44 23.40 -50.89
C LYS A 9 -1.60 23.75 -49.94
N LYS A 10 -2.72 23.02 -50.02
CA LYS A 10 -3.89 23.21 -49.11
C LYS A 10 -3.54 22.88 -47.65
N ILE A 11 -2.67 21.90 -47.40
CA ILE A 11 -2.23 21.55 -46.04
C ILE A 11 -1.32 22.65 -45.47
N THR A 12 -0.48 23.27 -46.28
CA THR A 12 0.42 24.34 -45.85
C THR A 12 -0.35 25.64 -45.51
N ASP A 13 -1.41 25.95 -46.28
CA ASP A 13 -2.23 27.15 -46.02
C ASP A 13 -3.14 27.02 -44.80
N ILE A 14 -3.52 25.81 -44.40
CA ILE A 14 -4.28 25.58 -43.17
C ILE A 14 -3.41 25.71 -41.90
N GLN A 15 -2.10 25.51 -42.03
CA GLN A 15 -1.15 25.60 -40.89
C GLN A 15 -0.77 27.03 -40.53
N ALA A 16 -1.02 28.00 -41.43
CA ALA A 16 -0.67 29.41 -41.21
C ALA A 16 -1.71 30.19 -40.37
N ASP A 17 -2.89 29.62 -40.15
CA ASP A 17 -4.03 30.31 -39.49
C ASP A 17 -4.37 29.74 -38.09
N ILE A 18 -3.48 28.92 -37.51
CA ILE A 18 -3.65 28.49 -36.11
C ILE A 18 -3.01 29.58 -35.25
N PRO A 19 -3.81 30.38 -34.50
CA PRO A 19 -3.20 31.31 -33.56
C PRO A 19 -2.38 30.54 -32.55
N ASN A 20 -1.14 30.97 -32.33
CA ASN A 20 -0.25 30.41 -31.31
C ASN A 20 -1.06 30.19 -30.04
N PRO A 21 -1.06 28.97 -29.45
CA PRO A 21 -1.77 28.76 -28.19
C PRO A 21 -1.13 29.71 -27.19
N ILE A 22 -1.94 30.64 -26.67
CA ILE A 22 -1.56 31.44 -25.50
C ILE A 22 -1.36 30.44 -24.37
N ILE A 23 -0.11 30.09 -24.10
CA ILE A 23 0.25 29.36 -22.89
C ILE A 23 -0.01 30.31 -21.72
N VAL A 24 -1.25 30.29 -21.23
CA VAL A 24 -1.55 30.84 -19.92
C VAL A 24 -0.84 29.91 -18.94
N GLN A 25 0.37 30.30 -18.52
CA GLN A 25 0.99 29.71 -17.36
C GLN A 25 0.08 30.02 -16.17
N ARG A 26 -0.79 29.07 -15.81
CA ARG A 26 -1.42 29.10 -14.51
C ARG A 26 -0.29 29.03 -13.49
N PRO A 27 -0.28 29.86 -12.46
CA PRO A 27 0.64 29.69 -11.34
C PRO A 27 0.49 28.24 -10.87
N VAL A 28 1.62 27.55 -10.71
CA VAL A 28 1.65 26.15 -10.25
C VAL A 28 1.21 26.16 -8.78
N GLU A 29 -0.10 26.02 -8.53
CA GLU A 29 -0.64 25.79 -7.17
C GLU A 29 -0.16 24.43 -6.59
N GLY A 30 0.58 23.63 -7.36
CA GLY A 30 1.04 22.31 -6.96
C GLY A 30 2.13 22.31 -5.88
N GLU A 31 3.00 23.31 -5.82
CA GLU A 31 4.10 23.31 -4.85
C GLU A 31 3.64 23.52 -3.41
N LYS A 32 2.68 24.40 -3.16
CA LYS A 32 2.13 24.59 -1.81
C LYS A 32 1.31 23.39 -1.33
N LYS A 33 0.65 22.67 -2.25
CA LYS A 33 -0.14 21.48 -1.91
C LYS A 33 0.77 20.28 -1.59
N ALA A 34 1.90 20.14 -2.29
CA ALA A 34 2.89 19.12 -2.05
C ALA A 34 3.62 19.31 -0.69
N GLU A 35 3.98 20.54 -0.33
CA GLU A 35 4.61 20.83 0.97
C GLU A 35 3.64 20.63 2.15
N GLY A 36 2.36 20.97 1.99
CA GLY A 36 1.33 20.73 3.01
C GLY A 36 1.07 19.26 3.25
N SER A 37 0.96 18.46 2.18
CA SER A 37 0.78 17.02 2.23
C SER A 37 1.97 16.32 2.89
N SER A 38 3.20 16.70 2.56
CA SER A 38 4.40 16.10 3.14
C SER A 38 4.52 16.34 4.65
N ARG A 39 4.20 17.53 5.14
CA ARG A 39 4.22 17.85 6.59
C ARG A 39 3.16 17.07 7.35
N ASP A 40 1.97 16.96 6.82
CA ASP A 40 0.89 16.17 7.43
C ASP A 40 1.28 14.68 7.52
N THR A 41 1.85 14.12 6.46
CA THR A 41 2.37 12.74 6.46
C THR A 41 3.49 12.56 7.49
N ASP A 42 4.40 13.52 7.66
CA ASP A 42 5.47 13.46 8.65
C ASP A 42 4.92 13.53 10.09
N ASP A 43 3.88 14.32 10.33
CA ASP A 43 3.19 14.40 11.63
C ASP A 43 2.48 13.08 11.96
N ARG A 44 1.77 12.50 11.01
CA ARG A 44 1.14 11.18 11.14
C ARG A 44 2.18 10.08 11.38
N LEU A 45 3.30 10.09 10.64
CA LEU A 45 4.40 9.15 10.83
C LEU A 45 4.95 9.20 12.25
N ARG A 46 5.16 10.41 12.80
CA ARG A 46 5.64 10.57 14.19
C ARG A 46 4.64 10.01 15.20
N LYS A 47 3.34 10.27 15.02
CA LYS A 47 2.28 9.74 15.89
C LYS A 47 2.25 8.21 15.85
N ILE A 48 2.24 7.62 14.65
CA ILE A 48 2.25 6.16 14.50
C ILE A 48 3.48 5.54 15.14
N ARG A 49 4.69 6.08 14.88
CA ARG A 49 5.93 5.57 15.48
C ARG A 49 5.92 5.68 17.01
N SER A 50 5.38 6.76 17.54
CA SER A 50 5.25 6.94 18.99
C SER A 50 4.27 5.94 19.59
N ALA A 51 3.13 5.72 18.94
CA ALA A 51 2.12 4.75 19.39
C ALA A 51 2.61 3.30 19.32
N LEU A 52 3.45 2.97 18.32
CA LEU A 52 3.97 1.62 18.09
C LEU A 52 5.41 1.42 18.59
N GLN A 53 5.90 2.27 19.48
CA GLN A 53 7.29 2.21 19.95
C GLN A 53 7.66 0.86 20.56
N THR A 54 6.76 0.24 21.29
CA THR A 54 6.96 -1.08 21.92
C THR A 54 7.04 -2.18 20.86
N GLU A 55 6.12 -2.20 19.93
CA GLU A 55 6.04 -3.18 18.84
C GLU A 55 7.27 -3.08 17.92
N ILE A 56 7.72 -1.86 17.62
CA ILE A 56 8.93 -1.61 16.84
C ILE A 56 10.18 -2.10 17.61
N ALA A 57 10.29 -1.79 18.90
CA ALA A 57 11.42 -2.23 19.72
C ALA A 57 11.50 -3.76 19.85
N GLN A 58 10.37 -4.45 19.80
CA GLN A 58 10.27 -5.91 19.84
C GLN A 58 10.43 -6.56 18.46
N GLY A 59 10.54 -5.76 17.37
CA GLY A 59 10.63 -6.27 16.01
C GLY A 59 9.32 -6.83 15.45
N LEU A 60 8.18 -6.55 16.09
CA LEU A 60 6.85 -7.00 15.66
C LEU A 60 6.27 -6.12 14.55
N ALA A 61 6.72 -4.86 14.47
CA ALA A 61 6.31 -3.91 13.46
C ALA A 61 7.49 -3.09 12.95
N GLU A 62 7.50 -2.79 11.65
CA GLU A 62 8.38 -1.80 11.02
C GLU A 62 7.51 -0.67 10.47
N VAL A 63 7.93 0.58 10.63
CA VAL A 63 7.17 1.75 10.14
C VAL A 63 8.07 2.62 9.28
N GLU A 64 7.69 2.81 8.02
CA GLU A 64 8.42 3.65 7.08
C GLU A 64 7.49 4.60 6.33
N LYS A 65 8.07 5.61 5.70
CA LYS A 65 7.40 6.55 4.79
C LYS A 65 7.80 6.24 3.37
N ASP A 66 6.81 6.17 2.47
CA ASP A 66 7.01 6.06 1.03
C ASP A 66 6.15 7.13 0.32
N GLY A 67 6.79 8.23 -0.07
CA GLY A 67 6.09 9.41 -0.59
C GLY A 67 5.12 9.98 0.44
N ASP A 68 3.84 10.04 0.09
CA ASP A 68 2.75 10.52 0.95
C ASP A 68 2.07 9.40 1.76
N LYS A 69 2.62 8.18 1.70
CA LYS A 69 2.09 7.01 2.39
C LYS A 69 2.94 6.63 3.58
N ILE A 70 2.31 6.05 4.58
CA ILE A 70 2.98 5.41 5.70
C ILE A 70 2.71 3.91 5.60
N ILE A 71 3.76 3.11 5.64
CA ILE A 71 3.70 1.66 5.55
C ILE A 71 4.07 1.07 6.90
N ILE A 72 3.17 0.31 7.49
CA ILE A 72 3.41 -0.49 8.70
C ILE A 72 3.53 -1.94 8.26
N ARG A 73 4.73 -2.52 8.37
CA ARG A 73 4.99 -3.93 8.04
C ARG A 73 4.94 -4.79 9.26
N LEU A 74 4.23 -5.90 9.13
CA LEU A 74 4.04 -6.91 10.16
C LEU A 74 4.54 -8.25 9.63
N GLY A 75 5.49 -8.90 10.33
CA GLY A 75 6.01 -10.20 9.96
C GLY A 75 4.97 -11.31 10.09
N GLN A 76 4.90 -12.20 9.09
CA GLN A 76 3.88 -13.24 9.09
C GLN A 76 4.11 -14.33 10.15
N GLN A 77 5.36 -14.61 10.52
CA GLN A 77 5.68 -15.70 11.47
C GLN A 77 5.02 -15.49 12.83
N ASP A 78 4.87 -14.24 13.23
CA ASP A 78 4.25 -13.87 14.49
C ASP A 78 2.74 -13.75 14.38
N SER A 79 2.21 -13.46 13.18
CA SER A 79 0.82 -13.15 12.93
C SER A 79 -0.06 -14.37 12.66
N PHE A 80 0.45 -15.37 11.93
CA PHE A 80 -0.33 -16.52 11.46
C PHE A 80 0.41 -17.85 11.65
N SER A 81 -0.36 -18.92 11.77
CA SER A 81 0.18 -20.26 11.64
C SER A 81 0.53 -20.59 10.18
N SER A 82 1.46 -21.52 9.97
CA SER A 82 1.87 -21.92 8.61
C SER A 82 0.68 -22.40 7.80
N GLY A 83 0.54 -21.88 6.56
CA GLY A 83 -0.56 -22.24 5.67
C GLY A 83 -1.95 -21.78 6.14
N SER A 84 -2.07 -21.01 7.22
CA SER A 84 -3.34 -20.51 7.76
C SER A 84 -3.49 -19.00 7.58
N ALA A 85 -4.73 -18.54 7.59
CA ALA A 85 -5.13 -17.15 7.73
C ALA A 85 -5.75 -16.86 9.12
N ASP A 86 -5.68 -17.81 10.04
CA ASP A 86 -6.15 -17.62 11.40
C ASP A 86 -5.09 -16.86 12.20
N LEU A 87 -5.48 -15.73 12.79
CA LEU A 87 -4.60 -14.91 13.61
C LEU A 87 -4.16 -15.66 14.87
N ARG A 88 -2.90 -15.48 15.24
CA ARG A 88 -2.40 -16.00 16.53
C ARG A 88 -2.85 -15.06 17.65
N ALA A 89 -3.33 -15.62 18.75
CA ALA A 89 -3.73 -14.86 19.92
C ALA A 89 -2.59 -13.98 20.48
N SER A 90 -1.33 -14.43 20.36
CA SER A 90 -0.15 -13.64 20.74
C SER A 90 0.05 -12.38 19.91
N PHE A 91 -0.56 -12.28 18.72
CA PHE A 91 -0.43 -11.15 17.81
C PHE A 91 -1.59 -10.16 17.89
N GLU A 92 -2.70 -10.54 18.54
CA GLU A 92 -3.88 -9.69 18.68
C GLU A 92 -3.58 -8.35 19.36
N GLY A 93 -2.73 -8.36 20.39
CA GLY A 93 -2.28 -7.13 21.06
C GLY A 93 -1.58 -6.15 20.10
N THR A 94 -0.66 -6.67 19.26
CA THR A 94 0.03 -5.87 18.23
C THR A 94 -0.97 -5.27 17.23
N LEU A 95 -1.94 -6.05 16.76
CA LEU A 95 -2.98 -5.56 15.86
C LEU A 95 -3.89 -4.53 16.52
N GLY A 96 -4.19 -4.68 17.80
CA GLY A 96 -4.92 -3.68 18.59
C GLY A 96 -4.18 -2.34 18.62
N SER A 97 -2.86 -2.36 18.91
CA SER A 97 -2.01 -1.17 18.88
C SER A 97 -1.96 -0.52 17.49
N VAL A 98 -1.77 -1.34 16.43
CA VAL A 98 -1.75 -0.85 15.04
C VAL A 98 -3.10 -0.23 14.68
N GLY A 99 -4.20 -0.90 14.95
CA GLY A 99 -5.54 -0.40 14.66
C GLY A 99 -5.85 0.92 15.38
N ALA A 100 -5.48 1.04 16.66
CA ALA A 100 -5.63 2.29 17.40
C ALA A 100 -4.79 3.42 16.81
N ALA A 101 -3.51 3.15 16.46
CA ALA A 101 -2.61 4.13 15.87
C ALA A 101 -3.13 4.68 14.53
N ILE A 102 -3.60 3.79 13.62
CA ILE A 102 -4.14 4.21 12.32
C ILE A 102 -5.50 4.89 12.42
N ASN A 103 -6.30 4.53 13.42
CA ASN A 103 -7.58 5.20 13.67
C ASN A 103 -7.38 6.64 14.13
N ASP A 104 -6.38 6.88 15.00
CA ASP A 104 -6.05 8.21 15.54
C ASP A 104 -5.56 9.19 14.48
N VAL A 105 -4.79 8.71 13.48
CA VAL A 105 -4.21 9.60 12.46
C VAL A 105 -5.14 9.87 11.27
N GLY A 106 -6.22 9.13 11.12
CA GLY A 106 -7.14 9.29 9.98
C GLY A 106 -6.57 8.76 8.66
N GLY A 107 -7.23 9.13 7.54
CA GLY A 107 -6.85 8.70 6.19
C GLY A 107 -7.51 7.41 5.74
N ILE A 108 -7.20 7.00 4.50
CA ILE A 108 -7.65 5.74 3.91
C ILE A 108 -6.63 4.64 4.21
N ILE A 109 -7.11 3.48 4.58
CA ILE A 109 -6.29 2.36 4.99
C ILE A 109 -6.38 1.25 3.95
N ARG A 110 -5.25 0.67 3.59
CA ARG A 110 -5.21 -0.55 2.80
C ARG A 110 -4.36 -1.61 3.48
N VAL A 111 -4.92 -2.80 3.66
CA VAL A 111 -4.21 -3.96 4.19
C VAL A 111 -3.80 -4.85 3.04
N GLU A 112 -2.51 -5.03 2.84
CA GLU A 112 -1.93 -5.84 1.78
C GLU A 112 -1.28 -7.10 2.36
N GLY A 113 -1.64 -8.27 1.79
CA GLY A 113 -1.03 -9.57 2.12
C GLY A 113 -0.03 -10.00 1.07
N HIS A 114 1.12 -10.49 1.52
CA HIS A 114 2.20 -10.96 0.65
C HIS A 114 2.70 -12.33 1.11
N THR A 115 3.14 -13.15 0.16
CA THR A 115 3.79 -14.43 0.41
C THR A 115 5.21 -14.44 -0.16
N ASP A 116 5.96 -15.47 0.12
CA ASP A 116 7.13 -15.84 -0.68
C ASP A 116 6.70 -16.59 -1.95
N ASN A 117 7.67 -17.00 -2.78
CA ASN A 117 7.44 -17.73 -4.03
C ASN A 117 7.25 -19.23 -3.84
N VAL A 118 7.24 -19.73 -2.61
CA VAL A 118 6.96 -21.16 -2.37
C VAL A 118 5.46 -21.39 -2.55
N PRO A 119 5.06 -22.27 -3.48
CA PRO A 119 3.64 -22.57 -3.64
C PRO A 119 3.04 -23.10 -2.34
N ILE A 120 1.82 -22.68 -2.04
CA ILE A 120 1.10 -23.25 -0.92
C ILE A 120 0.93 -24.75 -1.16
N GLY A 121 1.32 -25.57 -0.16
CA GLY A 121 1.12 -27.00 -0.21
C GLY A 121 -0.36 -27.39 -0.23
N PHE A 122 -0.65 -28.67 -0.15
CA PHE A 122 -2.01 -29.17 -0.08
C PHE A 122 -2.77 -28.50 1.09
N SER A 123 -3.72 -27.64 0.75
CA SER A 123 -4.62 -26.99 1.69
C SER A 123 -6.06 -27.14 1.16
N GLU A 124 -6.96 -27.61 2.01
CA GLU A 124 -8.38 -27.66 1.65
C GLU A 124 -9.00 -26.25 1.59
N ARG A 125 -8.39 -25.28 2.29
CA ARG A 125 -8.91 -23.89 2.41
C ARG A 125 -8.42 -22.96 1.31
N PHE A 126 -7.15 -23.11 0.88
CA PHE A 126 -6.51 -22.20 -0.07
C PHE A 126 -5.91 -22.95 -1.24
N LYS A 127 -6.22 -22.52 -2.46
CA LYS A 127 -5.75 -23.15 -3.69
C LYS A 127 -4.48 -22.51 -4.24
N SER A 128 -4.16 -21.30 -3.78
CA SER A 128 -3.03 -20.50 -4.26
C SER A 128 -2.51 -19.54 -3.21
N ASN A 129 -1.31 -18.99 -3.42
CA ASN A 129 -0.77 -17.91 -2.63
C ASN A 129 -1.63 -16.63 -2.73
N TRP A 130 -2.37 -16.45 -3.83
CA TRP A 130 -3.34 -15.38 -3.99
C TRP A 130 -4.50 -15.51 -2.99
N ASP A 131 -5.07 -16.71 -2.87
CA ASP A 131 -6.14 -16.98 -1.92
C ASP A 131 -5.67 -16.76 -0.48
N LEU A 132 -4.49 -17.31 -0.15
CA LEU A 132 -3.92 -17.21 1.19
C LEU A 132 -3.61 -15.77 1.58
N SER A 133 -2.94 -15.00 0.69
CA SER A 133 -2.58 -13.60 0.98
C SER A 133 -3.83 -12.72 1.14
N SER A 134 -4.85 -12.92 0.31
CA SER A 134 -6.12 -12.20 0.41
C SER A 134 -6.87 -12.54 1.70
N ALA A 135 -6.93 -13.82 2.06
CA ALA A 135 -7.58 -14.26 3.31
C ALA A 135 -6.88 -13.70 4.56
N ARG A 136 -5.55 -13.60 4.55
CA ARG A 136 -4.78 -13.00 5.64
C ARG A 136 -5.04 -11.51 5.78
N SER A 137 -5.09 -10.78 4.66
CA SER A 137 -5.47 -9.37 4.68
C SER A 137 -6.88 -9.17 5.25
N ALA A 138 -7.82 -10.05 4.89
CA ALA A 138 -9.17 -10.01 5.41
C ALA A 138 -9.23 -10.29 6.92
N SER A 139 -8.46 -11.27 7.43
CA SER A 139 -8.40 -11.57 8.86
C SER A 139 -7.87 -10.39 9.68
N VAL A 140 -6.82 -9.71 9.20
CA VAL A 140 -6.27 -8.50 9.83
C VAL A 140 -7.29 -7.36 9.80
N ALA A 141 -7.91 -7.13 8.66
CA ALA A 141 -8.92 -6.07 8.50
C ALA A 141 -10.12 -6.27 9.44
N ASN A 142 -10.66 -7.50 9.51
CA ASN A 142 -11.76 -7.83 10.40
C ASN A 142 -11.38 -7.59 11.85
N TYR A 143 -10.19 -8.07 12.27
CA TYR A 143 -9.75 -7.87 13.65
C TYR A 143 -9.65 -6.37 14.00
N ILE A 144 -9.07 -5.55 13.14
CA ILE A 144 -8.93 -4.11 13.36
C ILE A 144 -10.30 -3.45 13.46
N ILE A 145 -11.21 -3.73 12.53
CA ILE A 145 -12.57 -3.16 12.54
C ILE A 145 -13.30 -3.54 13.83
N ASP A 146 -13.28 -4.83 14.18
CA ASP A 146 -14.07 -5.35 15.30
C ASP A 146 -13.56 -4.88 16.68
N ASN A 147 -12.26 -4.59 16.80
CA ASN A 147 -11.62 -4.34 18.09
C ASN A 147 -11.12 -2.92 18.31
N THR A 148 -11.04 -2.06 17.27
CA THR A 148 -10.46 -0.72 17.42
C THR A 148 -11.40 0.42 17.04
N GLY A 149 -12.61 0.11 16.59
CA GLY A 149 -13.60 1.11 16.19
C GLY A 149 -13.22 1.84 14.88
N LEU A 150 -12.33 1.28 14.08
CA LEU A 150 -12.02 1.82 12.76
C LEU A 150 -13.27 1.73 11.87
N GLU A 151 -13.61 2.84 11.22
CA GLU A 151 -14.73 2.92 10.30
C GLU A 151 -14.49 2.01 9.09
N PRO A 152 -15.35 1.00 8.78
CA PRO A 152 -15.12 0.06 7.69
C PRO A 152 -14.95 0.72 6.32
N GLY A 153 -15.61 1.85 6.08
CA GLY A 153 -15.51 2.61 4.83
C GLY A 153 -14.13 3.21 4.55
N ARG A 154 -13.26 3.27 5.57
CA ARG A 154 -11.88 3.73 5.43
C ARG A 154 -10.90 2.62 5.06
N LEU A 155 -11.31 1.35 5.11
CA LEU A 155 -10.42 0.21 4.98
C LEU A 155 -10.70 -0.56 3.69
N SER A 156 -9.65 -0.94 2.99
CA SER A 156 -9.66 -1.86 1.84
C SER A 156 -8.62 -2.96 2.04
N ILE A 157 -8.80 -4.09 1.36
CA ILE A 157 -7.87 -5.22 1.41
C ILE A 157 -7.35 -5.57 0.02
N ALA A 158 -6.14 -6.12 -0.05
CA ALA A 158 -5.58 -6.71 -1.26
C ALA A 158 -4.67 -7.90 -0.92
N GLY A 159 -4.65 -8.92 -1.78
CA GLY A 159 -3.68 -10.01 -1.73
C GLY A 159 -2.79 -9.95 -2.97
N PHE A 160 -1.48 -10.03 -2.78
CA PHE A 160 -0.49 -9.91 -3.86
C PHE A 160 0.32 -11.16 -4.08
N ALA A 161 0.07 -12.23 -3.31
CA ALA A 161 0.91 -13.44 -3.38
C ALA A 161 2.41 -13.07 -3.31
N ASP A 162 3.24 -13.61 -4.21
CA ASP A 162 4.67 -13.34 -4.35
C ASP A 162 5.02 -12.29 -5.42
N SER A 163 4.01 -11.56 -5.95
CA SER A 163 4.19 -10.61 -7.05
C SER A 163 4.93 -9.33 -6.68
N LYS A 164 5.04 -9.02 -5.39
CA LYS A 164 5.71 -7.82 -4.87
C LYS A 164 6.73 -8.19 -3.78
N PRO A 165 7.84 -8.84 -4.11
CA PRO A 165 8.87 -9.16 -3.14
C PRO A 165 9.61 -7.90 -2.70
N ILE A 166 9.99 -7.82 -1.40
CA ILE A 166 10.88 -6.78 -0.86
C ILE A 166 12.31 -7.31 -0.66
N GLU A 167 12.49 -8.63 -0.72
CA GLU A 167 13.78 -9.31 -0.63
C GLU A 167 13.86 -10.46 -1.63
N THR A 168 15.05 -10.99 -1.86
CA THR A 168 15.22 -12.17 -2.71
C THR A 168 14.51 -13.39 -2.12
N ASN A 169 13.85 -14.18 -2.96
CA ASN A 169 13.26 -15.45 -2.56
C ASN A 169 14.27 -16.61 -2.50
N ASP A 170 15.53 -16.40 -2.89
CA ASP A 170 16.57 -17.44 -2.93
C ASP A 170 17.01 -17.87 -1.52
N THR A 171 16.93 -16.97 -0.56
CA THR A 171 17.33 -17.22 0.83
C THR A 171 16.13 -17.43 1.74
N ALA A 172 16.31 -18.23 2.79
CA ALA A 172 15.26 -18.40 3.81
C ALA A 172 14.91 -17.08 4.53
N ALA A 173 15.91 -16.25 4.78
CA ALA A 173 15.73 -14.93 5.39
C ALA A 173 14.93 -13.99 4.48
N GLY A 174 15.25 -13.93 3.19
CA GLY A 174 14.51 -13.11 2.23
C GLY A 174 13.07 -13.58 2.07
N ARG A 175 12.83 -14.89 1.97
CA ARG A 175 11.46 -15.44 1.97
C ARG A 175 10.68 -15.07 3.24
N ALA A 176 11.33 -15.10 4.41
CA ALA A 176 10.69 -14.70 5.66
C ALA A 176 10.26 -13.23 5.64
N ARG A 177 11.07 -12.35 5.07
CA ARG A 177 10.72 -10.92 4.91
C ARG A 177 9.61 -10.70 3.86
N ASN A 178 9.58 -11.51 2.80
CA ASN A 178 8.53 -11.44 1.78
C ASN A 178 7.16 -11.86 2.33
N ARG A 179 7.12 -12.82 3.26
CA ARG A 179 5.91 -13.22 3.98
C ARG A 179 5.54 -12.16 5.02
N ARG A 180 4.67 -11.22 4.64
CA ARG A 180 4.31 -10.06 5.46
C ARG A 180 2.88 -9.57 5.22
N ILE A 181 2.40 -8.80 6.15
CA ILE A 181 1.25 -7.90 5.96
C ILE A 181 1.78 -6.47 5.95
N GLU A 182 1.27 -5.67 5.06
CA GLU A 182 1.47 -4.22 5.05
C GLU A 182 0.15 -3.52 5.33
N VAL A 183 0.15 -2.65 6.33
CA VAL A 183 -0.96 -1.72 6.60
C VAL A 183 -0.51 -0.35 6.10
N ILE A 184 -1.13 0.10 5.03
CA ILE A 184 -0.77 1.34 4.32
C ILE A 184 -1.78 2.40 4.68
N VAL A 185 -1.28 3.53 5.20
CA VAL A 185 -2.07 4.74 5.49
C VAL A 185 -1.81 5.74 4.39
N ASP A 186 -2.85 6.09 3.65
CA ASP A 186 -2.85 7.09 2.58
C ASP A 186 -3.58 8.34 3.09
N GLY A 187 -2.95 9.51 2.99
CA GLY A 187 -3.44 10.74 3.58
C GLY A 187 -4.30 11.60 2.68
#